data_0d5137083cc4fd52c439d80c8d3ea038
#
_entry.id   0d5137083cc4fd52c439d80c8d3ea038
#
_cell.length_a   1.000
_cell.length_b   1.000
_cell.length_c   1.000
_cell.angle_alpha   90.00
_cell.angle_beta   90.00
_cell.angle_gamma   90.00
#
_symmetry.space_group_name_H-M   'P 1'
#
loop_
_entity.id
_entity.type
_entity.pdbx_description
1 polymer ?
#
loop_
_entity_poly.entity_id
_entity_poly.type
_entity_poly.pdbx_seq_one_letter_code
_entity_poly.pdbx_strand_id
1 'polypeptide(L)'
;MRTRRAALLLLAATAHSTPLTRLRAKLVPKPKQSIALDATDGPSPRSLRRDNAAAVATVEALIDERDPRWTQISEEGARTKVWRRKDNEKHACVLAKGIIDAPPDKVYALFADAKRAKEFNEFCDECHDIARLDEHTKVSWSATKNFGPFRPRDFVTLCHFTKMKGGARCVVNRATTHPLRPVTEKYARGAILLAANVVESAPNGRTRLTLLTQIDPCIDSKVGTKMNNALVVRSPGAFFSAVEKAAGGSSYRKKAAAGVAAAATAAGVAYARRPLSESDRRARAAALRRRNAEQVRNKRRREKSRR
;
A
#
# COMPACT_ATOMS: atom_id res chain seq x y z
N MET A 1 -8.63 -5.62 -33.91
CA MET A 1 -9.04 -5.91 -32.54
C MET A 1 -8.58 -4.78 -31.65
N ARG A 2 -9.51 -3.98 -31.14
CA ARG A 2 -9.24 -2.67 -30.51
C ARG A 2 -9.10 -2.82 -29.01
N THR A 3 -7.93 -2.55 -28.46
CA THR A 3 -7.65 -2.45 -27.03
C THR A 3 -8.25 -1.14 -26.49
N ARG A 4 -9.28 -1.24 -25.66
CA ARG A 4 -9.84 -0.09 -24.93
C ARG A 4 -8.92 0.24 -23.74
N ARG A 5 -8.17 1.33 -23.88
CA ARG A 5 -7.55 2.05 -22.76
C ARG A 5 -8.66 2.78 -22.00
N ALA A 6 -8.86 2.42 -20.73
CA ALA A 6 -9.68 3.21 -19.82
C ALA A 6 -8.91 4.49 -19.47
N ALA A 7 -9.31 5.60 -20.09
CA ALA A 7 -8.80 6.92 -19.76
C ALA A 7 -9.36 7.36 -18.41
N LEU A 8 -8.47 7.63 -17.46
CA LEU A 8 -8.79 8.39 -16.23
C LEU A 8 -9.01 9.84 -16.64
N LEU A 9 -10.26 10.30 -16.66
CA LEU A 9 -10.60 11.71 -16.84
C LEU A 9 -10.16 12.48 -15.58
N LEU A 10 -9.00 13.14 -15.66
CA LEU A 10 -8.64 14.26 -14.78
C LEU A 10 -9.45 15.47 -15.23
N LEU A 11 -10.47 15.82 -14.49
CA LEU A 11 -11.11 17.16 -14.59
C LEU A 11 -10.19 18.16 -13.86
N ALA A 12 -9.36 18.85 -14.64
CA ALA A 12 -8.69 20.06 -14.21
C ALA A 12 -9.74 21.18 -14.18
N ALA A 13 -10.27 21.50 -13.00
CA ALA A 13 -11.09 22.69 -12.78
C ALA A 13 -10.14 23.89 -12.54
N THR A 14 -10.10 24.79 -13.50
CA THR A 14 -9.49 26.11 -13.39
C THR A 14 -10.09 26.91 -12.23
N ALA A 15 -9.21 27.46 -11.43
CA ALA A 15 -9.52 28.28 -10.27
C ALA A 15 -10.24 29.59 -10.69
N HIS A 16 -11.52 29.73 -10.35
CA HIS A 16 -12.16 31.01 -10.16
C HIS A 16 -12.55 31.11 -8.69
N SER A 17 -11.94 32.04 -8.01
CA SER A 17 -12.15 32.35 -6.61
C SER A 17 -13.55 32.93 -6.39
N THR A 18 -14.41 32.15 -5.76
CA THR A 18 -15.68 32.61 -5.18
C THR A 18 -15.76 32.21 -3.70
N PRO A 19 -16.45 33.00 -2.85
CA PRO A 19 -16.24 32.97 -1.40
C PRO A 19 -16.95 31.80 -0.72
N LEU A 20 -16.48 30.57 -0.93
CA LEU A 20 -16.90 29.33 -0.27
C LEU A 20 -16.14 29.03 1.03
N THR A 21 -15.22 29.90 1.42
CA THR A 21 -14.36 29.73 2.59
C THR A 21 -15.09 29.92 3.93
N ARG A 22 -16.27 30.52 3.96
CA ARG A 22 -17.04 30.72 5.22
C ARG A 22 -18.05 29.63 5.57
N LEU A 23 -18.38 28.72 4.66
CA LEU A 23 -19.28 27.59 4.94
C LEU A 23 -18.55 26.31 5.43
N ARG A 24 -17.24 26.26 5.31
CA ARG A 24 -16.45 25.08 5.72
C ARG A 24 -16.28 24.89 7.23
N ALA A 25 -16.52 25.94 8.02
CA ALA A 25 -16.32 25.89 9.49
C ALA A 25 -17.48 25.27 10.28
N LYS A 26 -18.64 24.99 9.67
CA LYS A 26 -19.83 24.50 10.40
C LYS A 26 -20.20 23.03 10.19
N LEU A 27 -19.40 22.25 9.46
CA LEU A 27 -19.68 20.83 9.15
C LEU A 27 -18.54 19.89 9.57
N VAL A 28 -17.92 20.14 10.73
CA VAL A 28 -17.10 19.14 11.38
C VAL A 28 -17.98 18.39 12.37
N PRO A 29 -18.47 17.17 12.05
CA PRO A 29 -19.12 16.35 13.07
C PRO A 29 -18.12 16.06 14.16
N LYS A 30 -18.56 16.25 15.41
CA LYS A 30 -17.76 15.81 16.57
C LYS A 30 -17.47 14.33 16.41
N PRO A 31 -16.21 13.87 16.63
CA PRO A 31 -15.87 12.47 16.53
C PRO A 31 -16.74 11.71 17.54
N LYS A 32 -17.50 10.73 17.04
CA LYS A 32 -18.13 9.74 17.92
C LYS A 32 -17.01 9.02 18.63
N GLN A 33 -17.08 9.00 19.96
CA GLN A 33 -16.09 8.45 20.87
C GLN A 33 -15.65 7.05 20.41
N SER A 34 -14.41 6.95 19.89
CA SER A 34 -13.65 5.71 19.92
C SER A 34 -13.52 5.32 21.39
N ILE A 35 -13.57 4.04 21.69
CA ILE A 35 -13.37 3.49 23.05
C ILE A 35 -12.10 4.14 23.60
N ALA A 36 -12.27 5.13 24.50
CA ALA A 36 -11.18 5.79 25.17
C ALA A 36 -10.56 4.78 26.15
N LEU A 37 -9.32 4.42 25.88
CA LEU A 37 -8.46 3.90 26.93
C LEU A 37 -8.03 5.13 27.75
N ASP A 38 -8.43 5.16 29.02
CA ASP A 38 -8.03 6.22 29.95
C ASP A 38 -6.50 6.38 29.95
N ALA A 39 -6.03 7.62 29.94
CA ALA A 39 -4.63 7.97 29.73
C ALA A 39 -3.68 7.53 30.85
N THR A 40 -4.18 6.94 31.92
CA THR A 40 -3.40 6.53 33.10
C THR A 40 -3.23 5.02 33.24
N ASP A 41 -4.15 4.22 32.69
CA ASP A 41 -4.07 2.76 32.78
C ASP A 41 -4.25 2.16 31.38
N GLY A 42 -3.14 1.84 30.69
CA GLY A 42 -3.15 0.95 29.53
C GLY A 42 -3.85 -0.37 29.89
N PRO A 43 -4.34 -1.14 28.89
CA PRO A 43 -5.04 -2.39 29.17
C PRO A 43 -4.15 -3.28 30.06
N SER A 44 -4.73 -3.84 31.12
CA SER A 44 -3.98 -4.75 31.99
C SER A 44 -3.43 -5.91 31.13
N PRO A 45 -2.28 -6.50 31.48
CA PRO A 45 -1.72 -7.62 30.70
C PRO A 45 -2.70 -8.77 30.53
N ARG A 46 -3.63 -8.96 31.47
CA ARG A 46 -4.67 -9.99 31.40
C ARG A 46 -5.78 -9.63 30.41
N SER A 47 -6.26 -8.38 30.41
CA SER A 47 -7.26 -7.92 29.44
C SER A 47 -6.70 -7.92 28.03
N LEU A 48 -5.46 -7.46 27.85
CA LEU A 48 -4.77 -7.45 26.56
C LEU A 48 -4.66 -8.87 25.97
N ARG A 49 -4.23 -9.85 26.78
CA ARG A 49 -4.16 -11.25 26.34
C ARG A 49 -5.52 -11.81 25.95
N ARG A 50 -6.56 -11.56 26.76
CA ARG A 50 -7.93 -12.01 26.47
C ARG A 50 -8.45 -11.40 25.16
N ASP A 51 -8.27 -10.12 24.97
CA ASP A 51 -8.78 -9.38 23.81
C ASP A 51 -8.00 -9.74 22.53
N ASN A 52 -6.71 -10.03 22.64
CA ASN A 52 -5.91 -10.56 21.54
C ASN A 52 -6.35 -11.98 21.16
N ALA A 53 -6.56 -12.86 22.14
CA ALA A 53 -7.05 -14.22 21.91
C ALA A 53 -8.44 -14.22 21.23
N ALA A 54 -9.35 -13.37 21.66
CA ALA A 54 -10.67 -13.20 21.05
C ALA A 54 -10.56 -12.70 19.59
N ALA A 55 -9.66 -11.76 19.32
CA ALA A 55 -9.44 -11.27 17.96
C ALA A 55 -8.84 -12.34 17.05
N VAL A 56 -7.89 -13.14 17.53
CA VAL A 56 -7.32 -14.27 16.79
C VAL A 56 -8.41 -15.30 16.46
N ALA A 57 -9.24 -15.68 17.44
CA ALA A 57 -10.36 -16.60 17.22
C ALA A 57 -11.35 -16.06 16.18
N THR A 58 -11.62 -14.74 16.21
CA THR A 58 -12.46 -14.08 15.19
C THR A 58 -11.83 -14.17 13.80
N VAL A 59 -10.52 -13.95 13.69
CA VAL A 59 -9.79 -14.10 12.42
C VAL A 59 -9.87 -15.53 11.92
N GLU A 60 -9.62 -16.53 12.80
CA GLU A 60 -9.71 -17.95 12.44
C GLU A 60 -11.08 -18.31 11.86
N ALA A 61 -12.16 -17.79 12.46
CA ALA A 61 -13.52 -18.01 11.96
C ALA A 61 -13.80 -17.29 10.63
N LEU A 62 -13.19 -16.11 10.41
CA LEU A 62 -13.46 -15.28 9.24
C LEU A 62 -12.62 -15.65 8.01
N ILE A 63 -11.50 -16.34 8.16
CA ILE A 63 -10.67 -16.74 7.02
C ILE A 63 -11.11 -18.04 6.33
N ASP A 64 -12.17 -18.69 6.79
CA ASP A 64 -12.78 -19.82 6.08
C ASP A 64 -13.70 -19.28 4.98
N GLU A 65 -13.22 -19.35 3.73
CA GLU A 65 -13.97 -18.91 2.55
C GLU A 65 -15.21 -19.77 2.23
N ARG A 66 -15.36 -20.92 2.88
CA ARG A 66 -16.53 -21.78 2.70
C ARG A 66 -17.75 -21.32 3.50
N ASP A 67 -17.56 -20.39 4.44
CA ASP A 67 -18.66 -19.75 5.15
C ASP A 67 -19.62 -19.10 4.13
N PRO A 68 -20.92 -19.44 4.11
CA PRO A 68 -21.88 -18.97 3.10
C PRO A 68 -22.11 -17.46 3.10
N ARG A 69 -21.62 -16.75 4.13
CA ARG A 69 -21.63 -15.29 4.20
C ARG A 69 -20.61 -14.66 3.25
N TRP A 70 -19.62 -15.41 2.77
CA TRP A 70 -18.69 -14.93 1.76
C TRP A 70 -19.26 -15.06 0.34
N THR A 71 -19.05 -14.05 -0.48
CA THR A 71 -19.29 -14.10 -1.94
C THR A 71 -17.97 -13.85 -2.64
N GLN A 72 -17.54 -14.79 -3.45
CA GLN A 72 -16.37 -14.59 -4.31
C GLN A 72 -16.68 -13.52 -5.35
N ILE A 73 -15.78 -12.56 -5.51
CA ILE A 73 -15.89 -11.41 -6.40
C ILE A 73 -14.74 -11.31 -7.39
N SER A 74 -13.69 -12.13 -7.22
CA SER A 74 -12.62 -12.26 -8.20
C SER A 74 -13.05 -13.11 -9.38
N GLU A 75 -12.48 -12.83 -10.56
CA GLU A 75 -12.68 -13.65 -11.75
C GLU A 75 -12.15 -15.08 -11.54
N GLU A 76 -12.73 -16.03 -12.25
CA GLU A 76 -12.23 -17.40 -12.29
C GLU A 76 -10.80 -17.43 -12.84
N GLY A 77 -9.93 -18.24 -12.21
CA GLY A 77 -8.50 -18.30 -12.59
C GLY A 77 -7.65 -17.13 -12.10
N ALA A 78 -8.23 -16.14 -11.41
CA ALA A 78 -7.47 -15.05 -10.83
C ALA A 78 -6.39 -15.58 -9.87
N ARG A 79 -5.17 -15.01 -9.97
CA ARG A 79 -4.01 -15.35 -9.11
C ARG A 79 -4.28 -15.05 -7.64
N THR A 80 -5.07 -14.03 -7.36
CA THR A 80 -5.56 -13.66 -6.03
C THR A 80 -7.06 -13.81 -6.02
N LYS A 81 -7.56 -14.76 -5.23
CA LYS A 81 -8.99 -14.93 -5.01
C LYS A 81 -9.46 -13.95 -3.96
N VAL A 82 -10.60 -13.31 -4.20
CA VAL A 82 -11.15 -12.25 -3.34
C VAL A 82 -12.61 -12.53 -3.05
N TRP A 83 -12.97 -12.42 -1.78
CA TRP A 83 -14.35 -12.56 -1.30
C TRP A 83 -14.76 -11.32 -0.52
N ARG A 84 -16.03 -10.99 -0.58
CA ARG A 84 -16.67 -9.93 0.21
C ARG A 84 -17.76 -10.55 1.10
N ARG A 85 -17.84 -10.09 2.36
CA ARG A 85 -18.92 -10.49 3.25
C ARG A 85 -20.22 -9.79 2.89
N LYS A 86 -21.34 -10.55 2.91
CA LYS A 86 -22.69 -10.06 2.61
C LYS A 86 -23.30 -9.31 3.80
N ASP A 87 -22.99 -9.73 5.02
CA ASP A 87 -23.55 -9.23 6.28
C ASP A 87 -22.89 -7.94 6.78
N ASN A 88 -22.02 -7.31 5.97
CA ASN A 88 -21.29 -6.12 6.36
C ASN A 88 -21.40 -5.01 5.32
N GLU A 89 -22.51 -4.25 5.41
CA GLU A 89 -22.84 -3.26 4.41
C GLU A 89 -22.13 -1.92 4.60
N LYS A 90 -21.93 -1.49 5.86
CA LYS A 90 -21.37 -0.17 6.14
C LYS A 90 -19.89 -0.10 5.75
N HIS A 91 -19.09 -1.05 6.20
CA HIS A 91 -17.65 -1.11 5.90
C HIS A 91 -17.34 -2.49 5.32
N ALA A 92 -16.93 -2.52 4.06
CA ALA A 92 -16.65 -3.78 3.38
C ALA A 92 -15.64 -4.62 4.17
N CYS A 93 -16.04 -5.85 4.51
CA CYS A 93 -15.14 -6.87 5.02
C CYS A 93 -14.71 -7.74 3.84
N VAL A 94 -13.41 -7.81 3.59
CA VAL A 94 -12.82 -8.49 2.44
C VAL A 94 -11.82 -9.52 2.90
N LEU A 95 -11.94 -10.71 2.34
CA LEU A 95 -10.97 -11.79 2.44
C LEU A 95 -10.27 -11.94 1.09
N ALA A 96 -8.95 -12.04 1.08
CA ALA A 96 -8.21 -12.36 -0.13
C ALA A 96 -7.17 -13.44 0.16
N LYS A 97 -7.00 -14.36 -0.79
CA LYS A 97 -6.03 -15.47 -0.71
C LYS A 97 -5.25 -15.59 -2.02
N GLY A 98 -3.96 -15.81 -1.90
CA GLY A 98 -3.11 -16.01 -3.08
C GLY A 98 -1.74 -16.53 -2.73
N ILE A 99 -0.97 -16.85 -3.76
CA ILE A 99 0.41 -17.32 -3.63
C ILE A 99 1.36 -16.17 -3.98
N ILE A 100 2.29 -15.90 -3.06
CA ILE A 100 3.41 -14.97 -3.22
C ILE A 100 4.65 -15.78 -3.57
N ASP A 101 5.32 -15.43 -4.65
CA ASP A 101 6.56 -16.08 -5.09
C ASP A 101 7.78 -15.55 -4.33
N ALA A 102 7.72 -15.69 -3.00
CA ALA A 102 8.78 -15.34 -2.07
C ALA A 102 8.70 -16.19 -0.81
N PRO A 103 9.82 -16.38 -0.08
CA PRO A 103 9.86 -17.15 1.16
C PRO A 103 8.98 -16.54 2.26
N PRO A 104 8.32 -17.39 3.09
CA PRO A 104 7.43 -16.94 4.17
C PRO A 104 8.09 -15.96 5.16
N ASP A 105 9.37 -16.17 5.47
CA ASP A 105 10.10 -15.28 6.40
C ASP A 105 10.23 -13.87 5.85
N LYS A 106 10.50 -13.73 4.55
CA LYS A 106 10.60 -12.43 3.88
C LYS A 106 9.26 -11.71 3.82
N VAL A 107 8.17 -12.44 3.53
CA VAL A 107 6.82 -11.89 3.50
C VAL A 107 6.39 -11.47 4.90
N TYR A 108 6.62 -12.31 5.91
CA TYR A 108 6.27 -11.98 7.30
C TYR A 108 7.04 -10.76 7.83
N ALA A 109 8.33 -10.66 7.51
CA ALA A 109 9.15 -9.52 7.91
C ALA A 109 8.62 -8.17 7.41
N LEU A 110 7.94 -8.13 6.25
CA LEU A 110 7.27 -6.92 5.75
C LEU A 110 6.17 -6.46 6.69
N PHE A 111 5.36 -7.39 7.22
CA PHE A 111 4.24 -7.07 8.11
C PHE A 111 4.70 -6.83 9.55
N ALA A 112 5.85 -7.36 9.94
CA ALA A 112 6.42 -7.18 11.26
C ALA A 112 7.06 -5.80 11.47
N ASP A 113 7.57 -5.18 10.43
CA ASP A 113 8.22 -3.88 10.47
C ASP A 113 7.33 -2.79 9.89
N ALA A 114 6.79 -1.92 10.77
CA ALA A 114 5.93 -0.82 10.37
C ALA A 114 6.62 0.14 9.38
N LYS A 115 7.94 0.35 9.47
CA LYS A 115 8.67 1.24 8.56
C LYS A 115 8.66 0.76 7.11
N ARG A 116 8.47 -0.54 6.91
CA ARG A 116 8.40 -1.18 5.59
C ARG A 116 7.02 -1.09 4.94
N ALA A 117 6.00 -0.55 5.64
CA ALA A 117 4.64 -0.47 5.10
C ALA A 117 4.56 0.25 3.75
N LYS A 118 5.40 1.25 3.52
CA LYS A 118 5.47 1.98 2.24
C LYS A 118 5.93 1.11 1.05
N GLU A 119 6.62 0.01 1.29
CA GLU A 119 7.13 -0.86 0.23
C GLU A 119 6.00 -1.63 -0.46
N PHE A 120 4.89 -1.88 0.25
CA PHE A 120 3.78 -2.71 -0.25
C PHE A 120 2.40 -2.07 -0.13
N ASN A 121 2.26 -0.92 0.54
CA ASN A 121 1.01 -0.18 0.64
C ASN A 121 1.17 1.19 -0.01
N GLU A 122 0.67 1.34 -1.22
CA GLU A 122 0.77 2.58 -2.01
C GLU A 122 0.08 3.78 -1.36
N PHE A 123 -0.91 3.54 -0.50
CA PHE A 123 -1.62 4.59 0.23
C PHE A 123 -0.87 5.07 1.48
N CYS A 124 0.13 4.32 1.95
CA CYS A 124 0.90 4.68 3.13
C CYS A 124 1.85 5.84 2.83
N ASP A 125 1.70 6.94 3.56
CA ASP A 125 2.64 8.05 3.54
C ASP A 125 3.68 7.92 4.64
N GLU A 126 3.25 7.57 5.85
CA GLU A 126 4.13 7.39 7.01
C GLU A 126 3.62 6.22 7.87
N CYS A 127 4.53 5.43 8.42
CA CYS A 127 4.20 4.38 9.39
C CYS A 127 5.39 4.11 10.30
N HIS A 128 5.14 4.04 11.62
CA HIS A 128 6.14 3.67 12.63
C HIS A 128 5.48 3.16 13.91
N ASP A 129 6.25 2.44 14.69
CA ASP A 129 5.83 1.96 16.00
C ASP A 129 5.92 3.09 17.02
N ILE A 130 4.93 3.21 17.90
CA ILE A 130 4.85 4.24 18.95
C ILE A 130 4.94 3.67 20.36
N ALA A 131 4.57 2.40 20.56
CA ALA A 131 4.72 1.70 21.82
C ALA A 131 4.85 0.20 21.62
N ARG A 132 5.54 -0.47 22.54
CA ARG A 132 5.57 -1.92 22.67
C ARG A 132 4.92 -2.30 23.99
N LEU A 133 3.88 -3.12 23.95
CA LEU A 133 3.10 -3.49 25.14
C LEU A 133 3.59 -4.80 25.76
N ASP A 134 4.01 -5.76 24.93
CA ASP A 134 4.64 -7.01 25.32
C ASP A 134 5.49 -7.58 24.17
N GLU A 135 5.99 -8.81 24.29
CA GLU A 135 6.81 -9.47 23.29
C GLU A 135 6.09 -9.63 21.94
N HIS A 136 4.77 -9.78 21.98
CA HIS A 136 3.94 -10.10 20.82
C HIS A 136 2.97 -8.98 20.43
N THR A 137 3.02 -7.84 21.11
CA THR A 137 2.03 -6.78 20.87
C THR A 137 2.68 -5.40 20.88
N LYS A 138 2.41 -4.64 19.85
CA LYS A 138 2.85 -3.24 19.73
C LYS A 138 1.72 -2.35 19.25
N VAL A 139 1.88 -1.05 19.47
CA VAL A 139 1.05 -0.01 18.89
C VAL A 139 1.83 0.70 17.79
N SER A 140 1.26 0.77 16.61
CA SER A 140 1.82 1.50 15.47
C SER A 140 0.91 2.66 15.09
N TRP A 141 1.49 3.71 14.56
CA TRP A 141 0.76 4.79 13.92
C TRP A 141 1.10 4.83 12.43
N SER A 142 0.08 5.07 11.61
CA SER A 142 0.27 5.26 10.18
C SER A 142 -0.59 6.39 9.65
N ALA A 143 -0.11 7.06 8.61
CA ALA A 143 -0.85 8.08 7.87
C ALA A 143 -0.93 7.71 6.39
N THR A 144 -2.03 8.09 5.75
CA THR A 144 -2.20 7.95 4.30
C THR A 144 -1.79 9.22 3.57
N LYS A 145 -1.43 9.05 2.31
CA LYS A 145 -1.37 10.15 1.35
C LYS A 145 -2.73 10.81 1.18
N ASN A 146 -2.76 12.00 0.62
CA ASN A 146 -3.99 12.62 0.15
C ASN A 146 -4.67 11.74 -0.90
N PHE A 147 -5.97 11.58 -0.79
CA PHE A 147 -6.75 10.81 -1.76
C PHE A 147 -7.90 11.66 -2.30
N GLY A 148 -7.72 12.23 -3.49
CA GLY A 148 -8.69 13.11 -4.12
C GLY A 148 -9.10 14.29 -3.19
N PRO A 149 -10.42 14.55 -3.01
CA PRO A 149 -10.91 15.65 -2.18
C PRO A 149 -10.88 15.34 -0.68
N PHE A 150 -10.49 14.13 -0.27
CA PHE A 150 -10.51 13.71 1.12
C PHE A 150 -9.20 14.05 1.81
N ARG A 151 -9.30 14.56 3.04
CA ARG A 151 -8.14 14.75 3.93
C ARG A 151 -7.41 13.40 4.11
N PRO A 152 -6.10 13.41 4.33
CA PRO A 152 -5.38 12.18 4.67
C PRO A 152 -5.93 11.60 5.98
N ARG A 153 -5.85 10.29 6.11
CA ARG A 153 -6.27 9.56 7.30
C ARG A 153 -5.06 9.17 8.11
N ASP A 154 -5.25 9.11 9.42
CA ASP A 154 -4.31 8.41 10.26
C ASP A 154 -4.99 7.27 11.03
N PHE A 155 -4.18 6.31 11.45
CA PHE A 155 -4.62 5.13 12.17
C PHE A 155 -3.67 4.90 13.34
N VAL A 156 -4.23 4.65 14.51
CA VAL A 156 -3.51 4.11 15.66
C VAL A 156 -3.94 2.65 15.81
N THR A 157 -2.99 1.75 15.67
CA THR A 157 -3.26 0.33 15.45
C THR A 157 -2.55 -0.52 16.49
N LEU A 158 -3.31 -1.37 17.19
CA LEU A 158 -2.77 -2.45 18.00
C LEU A 158 -2.42 -3.61 17.07
N CYS A 159 -1.14 -3.94 16.97
CA CYS A 159 -0.63 -5.03 16.15
C CYS A 159 -0.23 -6.20 17.06
N HIS A 160 -0.90 -7.33 16.92
CA HIS A 160 -0.61 -8.56 17.67
C HIS A 160 -0.03 -9.63 16.75
N PHE A 161 1.14 -10.15 17.14
CA PHE A 161 1.91 -11.15 16.41
C PHE A 161 1.71 -12.52 17.05
N THR A 162 1.24 -13.51 16.30
CA THR A 162 0.93 -14.83 16.85
C THR A 162 1.18 -15.94 15.83
N LYS A 163 1.14 -17.18 16.32
CA LYS A 163 0.99 -18.37 15.50
C LYS A 163 -0.42 -18.91 15.64
N MET A 164 -1.06 -19.20 14.53
CA MET A 164 -2.38 -19.82 14.47
C MET A 164 -2.28 -21.34 14.56
N LYS A 165 -3.42 -22.02 14.71
CA LYS A 165 -3.49 -23.47 14.57
C LYS A 165 -2.90 -23.89 13.21
N GLY A 166 -2.04 -24.91 13.20
CA GLY A 166 -1.32 -25.33 11.99
C GLY A 166 0.00 -24.61 11.74
N GLY A 167 0.44 -23.70 12.64
CA GLY A 167 1.76 -23.07 12.61
C GLY A 167 1.88 -21.84 11.70
N ALA A 168 0.80 -21.42 11.05
CA ALA A 168 0.77 -20.19 10.27
C ALA A 168 1.10 -18.97 11.15
N ARG A 169 1.97 -18.08 10.68
CA ARG A 169 2.23 -16.82 11.38
C ARG A 169 1.17 -15.78 11.00
N CYS A 170 0.70 -15.06 11.99
CA CYS A 170 -0.36 -14.08 11.81
C CYS A 170 -0.02 -12.76 12.48
N VAL A 171 -0.35 -11.66 11.81
CA VAL A 171 -0.38 -10.32 12.39
C VAL A 171 -1.83 -9.86 12.38
N VAL A 172 -2.41 -9.70 13.58
CA VAL A 172 -3.78 -9.21 13.77
C VAL A 172 -3.72 -7.73 14.15
N ASN A 173 -4.44 -6.91 13.40
CA ASN A 173 -4.47 -5.46 13.55
C ASN A 173 -5.87 -4.99 13.94
N ARG A 174 -5.95 -4.12 14.95
CA ARG A 174 -7.20 -3.50 15.44
C ARG A 174 -6.96 -2.04 15.79
N ALA A 175 -7.99 -1.22 15.65
CA ALA A 175 -7.92 0.16 16.12
C ALA A 175 -7.70 0.22 17.64
N THR A 176 -6.91 1.19 18.06
CA THR A 176 -6.71 1.55 19.46
C THR A 176 -6.51 3.07 19.58
N THR A 177 -6.30 3.56 20.78
CA THR A 177 -5.90 4.93 21.07
C THR A 177 -4.54 4.94 21.76
N HIS A 178 -3.81 6.04 21.66
CA HIS A 178 -2.54 6.20 22.35
C HIS A 178 -2.27 7.69 22.63
N PRO A 179 -1.81 8.08 23.84
CA PRO A 179 -1.60 9.49 24.20
C PRO A 179 -0.62 10.22 23.29
N LEU A 180 0.40 9.54 22.77
CA LEU A 180 1.37 10.12 21.85
C LEU A 180 0.80 10.42 20.45
N ARG A 181 -0.43 9.98 20.15
CA ARG A 181 -1.09 10.22 18.87
C ARG A 181 -2.56 10.64 19.06
N PRO A 182 -2.80 11.81 19.67
CA PRO A 182 -4.14 12.35 19.79
C PRO A 182 -4.73 12.64 18.39
N VAL A 183 -6.04 12.82 18.34
CA VAL A 183 -6.72 13.27 17.12
C VAL A 183 -6.28 14.69 16.80
N THR A 184 -5.95 14.97 15.53
CA THR A 184 -5.50 16.28 15.08
C THR A 184 -6.35 16.78 13.91
N GLU A 185 -6.28 18.06 13.59
CA GLU A 185 -6.95 18.62 12.43
C GLU A 185 -6.32 18.18 11.09
N LYS A 186 -5.05 17.80 11.12
CA LYS A 186 -4.30 17.38 9.91
C LYS A 186 -4.90 16.12 9.29
N TYR A 187 -5.30 15.17 10.13
CA TYR A 187 -5.80 13.86 9.70
C TYR A 187 -7.24 13.62 10.13
N ALA A 188 -7.99 12.87 9.33
CA ALA A 188 -9.21 12.23 9.80
C ALA A 188 -8.83 10.89 10.43
N ARG A 189 -9.15 10.67 11.71
CA ARG A 189 -8.84 9.42 12.40
C ARG A 189 -9.71 8.29 11.86
N GLY A 190 -9.10 7.35 11.14
CA GLY A 190 -9.73 6.10 10.72
C GLY A 190 -9.58 5.00 11.77
N ALA A 191 -10.31 3.92 11.60
CA ALA A 191 -10.24 2.75 12.47
C ALA A 191 -10.06 1.46 11.65
N ILE A 192 -9.02 0.68 11.95
CA ILE A 192 -8.93 -0.69 11.49
C ILE A 192 -9.83 -1.52 12.41
N LEU A 193 -11.04 -1.84 11.94
CA LEU A 193 -12.01 -2.60 12.73
C LEU A 193 -11.47 -4.00 13.01
N LEU A 194 -10.98 -4.67 11.97
CA LEU A 194 -10.21 -5.90 12.05
C LEU A 194 -9.42 -6.08 10.75
N ALA A 195 -8.13 -6.37 10.87
CA ALA A 195 -7.35 -6.83 9.74
C ALA A 195 -6.37 -7.91 10.17
N ALA A 196 -6.06 -8.83 9.26
CA ALA A 196 -5.08 -9.87 9.52
C ALA A 196 -4.28 -10.21 8.26
N ASN A 197 -2.97 -10.45 8.46
CA ASN A 197 -2.09 -11.01 7.45
C ASN A 197 -1.64 -12.38 7.96
N VAL A 198 -2.12 -13.46 7.34
CA VAL A 198 -1.75 -14.84 7.67
C VAL A 198 -0.75 -15.35 6.64
N VAL A 199 0.40 -15.77 7.12
CA VAL A 199 1.56 -16.16 6.31
C VAL A 199 1.85 -17.64 6.56
N GLU A 200 1.68 -18.47 5.53
CA GLU A 200 1.89 -19.91 5.55
C GLU A 200 2.92 -20.31 4.51
N SER A 201 3.63 -21.38 4.79
CA SER A 201 4.49 -22.02 3.78
C SER A 201 3.65 -22.64 2.67
N ALA A 202 4.10 -22.49 1.43
CA ALA A 202 3.53 -23.12 0.26
C ALA A 202 4.62 -23.92 -0.49
N PRO A 203 4.27 -24.87 -1.36
CA PRO A 203 5.25 -25.65 -2.12
C PRO A 203 6.27 -24.75 -2.84
N ASN A 204 7.47 -25.30 -3.02
CA ASN A 204 8.61 -24.64 -3.70
C ASN A 204 9.11 -23.36 -2.98
N GLY A 205 9.05 -23.33 -1.64
CA GLY A 205 9.53 -22.20 -0.84
C GLY A 205 8.73 -20.92 -0.99
N ARG A 206 7.52 -21.00 -1.56
CA ARG A 206 6.60 -19.88 -1.73
C ARG A 206 5.75 -19.65 -0.47
N THR A 207 5.02 -18.57 -0.48
CA THR A 207 4.11 -18.18 0.60
C THR A 207 2.65 -18.25 0.15
N ARG A 208 1.80 -18.89 0.95
CA ARG A 208 0.36 -18.66 0.90
C ARG A 208 0.07 -17.47 1.81
N LEU A 209 -0.45 -16.41 1.23
CA LEU A 209 -0.87 -15.22 1.96
C LEU A 209 -2.38 -15.17 2.01
N THR A 210 -2.93 -15.01 3.22
CA THR A 210 -4.34 -14.68 3.45
C THR A 210 -4.41 -13.28 4.07
N LEU A 211 -5.16 -12.40 3.42
CA LEU A 211 -5.47 -11.04 3.87
C LEU A 211 -6.94 -10.98 4.29
N LEU A 212 -7.21 -10.58 5.52
CA LEU A 212 -8.53 -10.16 5.98
C LEU A 212 -8.48 -8.67 6.27
N THR A 213 -9.44 -7.89 5.81
CA THR A 213 -9.47 -6.45 6.07
C THR A 213 -10.88 -5.91 6.19
N GLN A 214 -11.10 -5.10 7.23
CA GLN A 214 -12.29 -4.30 7.46
C GLN A 214 -11.88 -2.99 8.11
N ILE A 215 -12.12 -1.87 7.42
CA ILE A 215 -11.64 -0.54 7.81
C ILE A 215 -12.79 0.44 7.76
N ASP A 216 -12.92 1.26 8.84
CA ASP A 216 -13.70 2.50 8.83
C ASP A 216 -12.74 3.67 8.53
N PRO A 217 -12.80 4.26 7.35
CA PRO A 217 -11.96 5.41 7.02
C PRO A 217 -12.49 6.73 7.59
N CYS A 218 -13.52 6.69 8.43
CA CYS A 218 -14.20 7.87 9.00
C CYS A 218 -14.67 8.86 7.90
N ILE A 219 -15.48 8.35 6.98
CA ILE A 219 -16.08 9.14 5.91
C ILE A 219 -17.58 9.28 6.19
N ASP A 220 -18.02 10.50 6.48
CA ASP A 220 -19.41 10.79 6.85
C ASP A 220 -20.35 10.97 5.63
N SER A 221 -19.98 10.54 4.45
CA SER A 221 -20.83 10.61 3.27
C SER A 221 -21.10 9.23 2.69
N LYS A 222 -22.35 8.97 2.29
CA LYS A 222 -22.76 7.72 1.63
C LYS A 222 -21.93 7.47 0.34
N VAL A 223 -21.65 8.52 -0.42
CA VAL A 223 -20.85 8.43 -1.65
C VAL A 223 -19.40 8.06 -1.33
N GLY A 224 -18.79 8.72 -0.34
CA GLY A 224 -17.43 8.42 0.07
C GLY A 224 -17.31 7.01 0.66
N THR A 225 -18.28 6.56 1.44
CA THR A 225 -18.31 5.18 1.97
C THR A 225 -18.42 4.15 0.83
N LYS A 226 -19.27 4.37 -0.17
CA LYS A 226 -19.37 3.49 -1.35
C LYS A 226 -18.04 3.46 -2.12
N MET A 227 -17.40 4.61 -2.31
CA MET A 227 -16.13 4.72 -3.01
C MET A 227 -15.01 3.98 -2.25
N ASN A 228 -14.92 4.15 -0.93
CA ASN A 228 -13.98 3.40 -0.09
C ASN A 228 -14.22 1.90 -0.18
N ASN A 229 -15.47 1.44 -0.06
CA ASN A 229 -15.81 0.04 -0.17
C ASN A 229 -15.42 -0.54 -1.54
N ALA A 230 -15.60 0.21 -2.63
CA ALA A 230 -15.16 -0.19 -3.96
C ALA A 230 -13.62 -0.30 -4.06
N LEU A 231 -12.89 0.61 -3.41
CA LEU A 231 -11.43 0.57 -3.37
C LEU A 231 -10.93 -0.65 -2.61
N VAL A 232 -11.46 -0.89 -1.40
CA VAL A 232 -11.08 -2.04 -0.55
C VAL A 232 -11.32 -3.37 -1.26
N VAL A 233 -12.39 -3.46 -2.04
CA VAL A 233 -12.75 -4.65 -2.83
C VAL A 233 -11.78 -4.88 -4.00
N ARG A 234 -11.27 -3.82 -4.63
CA ARG A 234 -10.41 -3.91 -5.83
C ARG A 234 -8.91 -3.97 -5.52
N SER A 235 -8.51 -3.50 -4.34
CA SER A 235 -7.10 -3.36 -3.99
C SER A 235 -6.32 -4.66 -3.73
N PRO A 236 -6.92 -5.83 -3.33
CA PRO A 236 -6.14 -6.99 -2.93
C PRO A 236 -5.15 -7.49 -3.99
N GLY A 237 -5.54 -7.52 -5.27
CA GLY A 237 -4.64 -7.97 -6.34
C GLY A 237 -3.37 -7.12 -6.45
N ALA A 238 -3.51 -5.79 -6.38
CA ALA A 238 -2.39 -4.86 -6.39
C ALA A 238 -1.54 -5.00 -5.12
N PHE A 239 -2.17 -5.16 -3.96
CA PHE A 239 -1.50 -5.39 -2.68
C PHE A 239 -0.64 -6.66 -2.71
N PHE A 240 -1.17 -7.81 -3.20
CA PHE A 240 -0.41 -9.06 -3.33
C PHE A 240 0.79 -8.89 -4.25
N SER A 241 0.63 -8.20 -5.37
CA SER A 241 1.72 -7.90 -6.30
C SER A 241 2.80 -7.02 -5.67
N ALA A 242 2.41 -6.02 -4.87
CA ALA A 242 3.32 -5.14 -4.17
C ALA A 242 4.09 -5.88 -3.05
N VAL A 243 3.41 -6.75 -2.28
CA VAL A 243 4.04 -7.62 -1.27
C VAL A 243 5.06 -8.54 -1.93
N GLU A 244 4.73 -9.18 -3.07
CA GLU A 244 5.66 -10.04 -3.80
C GLU A 244 6.90 -9.27 -4.26
N LYS A 245 6.71 -8.08 -4.80
CA LYS A 245 7.80 -7.18 -5.20
C LYS A 245 8.70 -6.82 -4.01
N ALA A 246 8.11 -6.37 -2.90
CA ALA A 246 8.81 -5.96 -1.70
C ALA A 246 9.55 -7.12 -1.02
N ALA A 247 9.01 -8.34 -1.09
CA ALA A 247 9.66 -9.56 -0.60
C ALA A 247 10.78 -10.08 -1.54
N GLY A 248 10.98 -9.44 -2.70
CA GLY A 248 11.99 -9.84 -3.69
C GLY A 248 11.63 -11.12 -4.44
N GLY A 249 10.35 -11.29 -4.80
CA GLY A 249 9.83 -12.45 -5.50
C GLY A 249 10.53 -12.74 -6.83
N SER A 250 10.76 -14.00 -7.13
CA SER A 250 11.55 -14.44 -8.30
C SER A 250 10.82 -14.15 -9.62
N SER A 251 9.50 -14.24 -9.63
CA SER A 251 8.69 -13.91 -10.82
C SER A 251 8.79 -12.43 -11.21
N TYR A 252 8.89 -11.54 -10.23
CA TYR A 252 9.10 -10.12 -10.46
C TYR A 252 10.50 -9.85 -11.01
N ARG A 253 11.53 -10.49 -10.45
CA ARG A 253 12.92 -10.37 -10.95
C ARG A 253 13.04 -10.84 -12.40
N LYS A 254 12.44 -11.98 -12.76
CA LYS A 254 12.42 -12.50 -14.11
C LYS A 254 11.69 -11.57 -15.09
N LYS A 255 10.52 -11.03 -14.70
CA LYS A 255 9.76 -10.08 -15.54
C LYS A 255 10.49 -8.75 -15.69
N ALA A 256 11.11 -8.21 -14.63
CA ALA A 256 11.89 -7.00 -14.69
C ALA A 256 13.12 -7.17 -15.59
N ALA A 257 13.86 -8.30 -15.46
CA ALA A 257 14.99 -8.62 -16.30
C ALA A 257 14.59 -8.81 -17.78
N ALA A 258 13.48 -9.52 -18.03
CA ALA A 258 12.94 -9.70 -19.39
C ALA A 258 12.47 -8.38 -20.00
N GLY A 259 11.81 -7.52 -19.22
CA GLY A 259 11.35 -6.19 -19.65
C GLY A 259 12.52 -5.27 -20.00
N VAL A 260 13.57 -5.25 -19.20
CA VAL A 260 14.80 -4.49 -19.47
C VAL A 260 15.52 -5.03 -20.71
N ALA A 261 15.63 -6.37 -20.84
CA ALA A 261 16.22 -6.99 -22.02
C ALA A 261 15.40 -6.69 -23.29
N ALA A 262 14.06 -6.80 -23.23
CA ALA A 262 13.18 -6.47 -24.36
C ALA A 262 13.26 -4.99 -24.75
N ALA A 263 13.29 -4.09 -23.78
CA ALA A 263 13.43 -2.64 -24.02
C ALA A 263 14.80 -2.30 -24.64
N ALA A 264 15.88 -2.93 -24.14
CA ALA A 264 17.22 -2.77 -24.70
C ALA A 264 17.32 -3.31 -26.13
N THR A 265 16.69 -4.47 -26.41
CA THR A 265 16.67 -5.07 -27.75
C THR A 265 15.81 -4.24 -28.71
N ALA A 266 14.63 -3.76 -28.27
CA ALA A 266 13.76 -2.91 -29.08
C ALA A 266 14.42 -1.55 -29.38
N ALA A 267 15.07 -0.94 -28.39
CA ALA A 267 15.82 0.31 -28.58
C ALA A 267 17.03 0.11 -29.49
N GLY A 268 17.77 -1.00 -29.33
CA GLY A 268 18.92 -1.35 -30.17
C GLY A 268 18.53 -1.60 -31.62
N VAL A 269 17.44 -2.35 -31.86
CA VAL A 269 16.94 -2.64 -33.21
C VAL A 269 16.35 -1.40 -33.88
N ALA A 270 15.61 -0.55 -33.13
CA ALA A 270 15.08 0.70 -33.66
C ALA A 270 16.19 1.69 -34.02
N TYR A 271 17.26 1.75 -33.22
CA TYR A 271 18.41 2.61 -33.49
C TYR A 271 19.25 2.12 -34.68
N ALA A 272 19.39 0.78 -34.87
CA ALA A 272 20.16 0.19 -35.98
C ALA A 272 19.43 0.26 -37.34
N ARG A 273 18.09 0.42 -37.36
CA ARG A 273 17.29 0.39 -38.58
C ARG A 273 16.95 1.75 -39.19
N ARG A 274 17.24 2.85 -38.50
CA ARG A 274 16.95 4.18 -39.05
C ARG A 274 18.19 4.77 -39.73
N PRO A 275 18.25 4.84 -41.08
CA PRO A 275 19.32 5.57 -41.72
C PRO A 275 19.24 7.03 -41.28
N LEU A 276 20.35 7.55 -40.74
CA LEU A 276 20.43 8.93 -40.34
C LEU A 276 20.11 9.82 -41.53
N SER A 277 19.17 10.74 -41.37
CA SER A 277 18.90 11.77 -42.35
C SER A 277 20.14 12.63 -42.56
N GLU A 278 20.27 13.27 -43.72
CA GLU A 278 21.42 14.15 -43.97
C GLU A 278 21.51 15.26 -42.96
N SER A 279 20.38 15.78 -42.48
CA SER A 279 20.29 16.75 -41.36
C SER A 279 20.83 16.18 -40.04
N ASP A 280 20.53 14.92 -39.70
CA ASP A 280 21.04 14.27 -38.49
C ASP A 280 22.55 14.04 -38.57
N ARG A 281 23.08 13.69 -39.74
CA ARG A 281 24.53 13.54 -39.98
C ARG A 281 25.24 14.88 -39.80
N ARG A 282 24.69 16.00 -40.38
CA ARG A 282 25.22 17.35 -40.21
C ARG A 282 25.17 17.82 -38.76
N ALA A 283 24.06 17.58 -38.05
CA ALA A 283 23.93 17.94 -36.65
C ALA A 283 24.93 17.15 -35.75
N ARG A 284 25.12 15.84 -35.99
CA ARG A 284 26.14 15.05 -35.28
C ARG A 284 27.55 15.52 -35.56
N ALA A 285 27.89 15.85 -36.83
CA ALA A 285 29.19 16.36 -37.18
C ALA A 285 29.45 17.73 -36.51
N ALA A 286 28.44 18.61 -36.47
CA ALA A 286 28.52 19.89 -35.77
C ALA A 286 28.69 19.73 -34.25
N ALA A 287 27.96 18.82 -33.61
CA ALA A 287 28.08 18.53 -32.20
C ALA A 287 29.48 17.98 -31.85
N LEU A 288 30.01 17.09 -32.66
CA LEU A 288 31.38 16.56 -32.49
C LEU A 288 32.44 17.63 -32.61
N ARG A 289 32.32 18.53 -33.59
CA ARG A 289 33.24 19.68 -33.77
C ARG A 289 33.20 20.63 -32.54
N ARG A 290 32.00 20.93 -32.01
CA ARG A 290 31.84 21.74 -30.80
C ARG A 290 32.49 21.08 -29.58
N ARG A 291 32.29 19.79 -29.38
CA ARG A 291 32.89 19.02 -28.27
C ARG A 291 34.41 19.00 -28.34
N ASN A 292 34.97 18.79 -29.53
CA ASN A 292 36.42 18.84 -29.75
C ASN A 292 37.00 20.23 -29.51
N ALA A 293 36.33 21.29 -29.98
CA ALA A 293 36.74 22.66 -29.73
C ALA A 293 36.72 23.01 -28.24
N GLU A 294 35.73 22.55 -27.51
CA GLU A 294 35.62 22.72 -26.06
C GLU A 294 36.72 21.99 -25.30
N GLN A 295 37.04 20.75 -25.69
CA GLN A 295 38.17 20.01 -25.12
C GLN A 295 39.51 20.72 -25.34
N VAL A 296 39.74 21.27 -26.53
CA VAL A 296 40.94 22.06 -26.84
C VAL A 296 41.01 23.36 -26.00
N ARG A 297 39.86 24.07 -25.84
CA ARG A 297 39.79 25.27 -24.96
C ARG A 297 40.08 24.90 -23.50
N ASN A 298 39.50 23.80 -22.99
CA ASN A 298 39.70 23.35 -21.62
C ASN A 298 41.15 22.93 -21.37
N LYS A 299 41.79 22.28 -22.36
CA LYS A 299 43.22 21.91 -22.29
C LYS A 299 44.08 23.18 -22.22
N ARG A 300 43.85 24.17 -23.09
CA ARG A 300 44.59 25.44 -23.08
C ARG A 300 44.40 26.27 -21.79
N ARG A 301 43.17 26.24 -21.20
CA ARG A 301 42.93 26.87 -19.88
C ARG A 301 43.74 26.21 -18.76
N ARG A 302 43.80 24.87 -18.75
CA ARG A 302 44.59 24.12 -17.75
C ARG A 302 46.08 24.33 -17.91
N GLU A 303 46.58 24.49 -19.12
CA GLU A 303 48.00 24.81 -19.41
C GLU A 303 48.37 26.23 -18.97
N LYS A 304 47.46 27.24 -19.16
CA LYS A 304 47.64 28.59 -18.67
C LYS A 304 47.57 28.73 -17.13
N SER A 305 46.80 27.88 -16.47
CA SER A 305 46.71 27.86 -14.99
C SER A 305 47.87 27.15 -14.30
N ARG A 306 48.74 26.50 -15.04
CA ARG A 306 49.93 25.79 -14.52
C ARG A 306 51.24 26.58 -14.76
N ARG A 307 51.18 27.74 -15.44
CA ARG A 307 52.25 28.73 -15.55
C ARG A 307 51.96 29.92 -14.62
#